data_7ac22afc11b6e659aed721166066917e
#
_entry.id   7ac22afc11b6e659aed721166066917e
#
_cell.length_a   1.000
_cell.length_b   1.000
_cell.length_c   1.000
_cell.angle_alpha   90.00
_cell.angle_beta   90.00
_cell.angle_gamma   90.00
#
_symmetry.space_group_name_H-M   'P 1'
#
loop_
_entity.id
_entity.type
_entity.pdbx_description
1 polymer ?
#
loop_
_entity_poly.entity_id
_entity_poly.type
_entity_poly.pdbx_seq_one_letter_code
_entity_poly.pdbx_strand_id
1 'polypeptide(L)'
;MTSLENYIYNEITSRYADFDAAHREDHVSTVISQALELLDRMPSWLQDHPEARESWDLPVDRNVLLAAAACHDLGLVNGRDNHHLDSGKIIRADERLKEWFDTEQIETIAQAAEDHRASGKSAPRSIYGMLVAEADRVIDGETIIRRTIQFGQKHYPELDREGHIERAIAHLREKYGRGGYLKLWIPWSDNAARLAELQDIIADDTAIRNKVSVIFNSL
;
A
#
# COMPACT_ATOMS: atom_id res chain seq x y z
N MET A 1 16.79 19.73 -4.02
CA MET A 1 15.45 19.49 -3.41
C MET A 1 14.65 20.78 -3.55
N THR A 2 13.43 20.71 -4.09
CA THR A 2 12.51 21.85 -4.17
C THR A 2 11.96 22.20 -2.77
N SER A 3 11.25 23.34 -2.64
CA SER A 3 10.58 23.69 -1.37
C SER A 3 9.53 22.66 -0.96
N LEU A 4 8.77 22.11 -1.92
CA LEU A 4 7.82 21.04 -1.70
C LEU A 4 8.50 19.75 -1.22
N GLU A 5 9.57 19.31 -1.90
CA GLU A 5 10.32 18.12 -1.48
C GLU A 5 10.87 18.27 -0.06
N ASN A 6 11.41 19.46 0.29
CA ASN A 6 11.87 19.75 1.65
C ASN A 6 10.73 19.62 2.66
N TYR A 7 9.53 20.11 2.34
CA TYR A 7 8.36 19.95 3.20
C TYR A 7 7.97 18.48 3.36
N ILE A 8 7.88 17.75 2.25
CA ILE A 8 7.52 16.32 2.25
C ILE A 8 8.53 15.51 3.08
N TYR A 9 9.82 15.59 2.75
CA TYR A 9 10.82 14.70 3.36
C TYR A 9 11.25 15.11 4.78
N ASN A 10 11.10 16.37 5.19
CA ASN A 10 11.52 16.80 6.53
C ASN A 10 10.36 16.98 7.51
N GLU A 11 9.16 17.30 7.02
CA GLU A 11 8.03 17.60 7.90
C GLU A 11 6.90 16.55 7.81
N ILE A 12 6.53 16.10 6.60
CA ILE A 12 5.48 15.10 6.47
C ILE A 12 6.00 13.72 6.89
N THR A 13 7.14 13.25 6.35
CA THR A 13 7.65 11.91 6.68
C THR A 13 8.03 11.78 8.15
N SER A 14 8.50 12.85 8.80
CA SER A 14 8.82 12.83 10.23
C SER A 14 7.62 12.54 11.14
N ARG A 15 6.38 12.83 10.68
CA ARG A 15 5.15 12.51 11.42
C ARG A 15 4.92 11.00 11.58
N TYR A 16 5.61 10.18 10.80
CA TYR A 16 5.54 8.71 10.84
C TYR A 16 6.43 8.08 11.91
N ALA A 17 7.33 8.85 12.54
CA ALA A 17 8.29 8.35 13.52
C ALA A 17 7.64 7.61 14.71
N ASP A 18 6.47 8.07 15.15
CA ASP A 18 5.73 7.54 16.29
C ASP A 18 4.73 6.43 15.94
N PHE A 19 4.61 6.07 14.64
CA PHE A 19 3.70 5.01 14.21
C PHE A 19 4.29 3.62 14.49
N ASP A 20 3.47 2.59 14.32
CA ASP A 20 3.93 1.21 14.52
C ASP A 20 5.01 0.82 13.50
N ALA A 21 5.77 -0.23 13.80
CA ALA A 21 6.93 -0.64 13.00
C ALA A 21 6.62 -0.92 11.51
N ALA A 22 5.34 -1.15 11.15
CA ALA A 22 4.93 -1.40 9.78
C ALA A 22 4.63 -0.12 8.99
N HIS A 23 4.52 1.04 9.67
CA HIS A 23 4.09 2.33 9.08
C HIS A 23 5.02 3.48 9.47
N ARG A 24 6.30 3.21 9.72
CA ARG A 24 7.32 4.23 10.02
C ARG A 24 7.85 4.92 8.78
N GLU A 25 8.80 5.82 8.96
CA GLU A 25 9.47 6.61 7.92
C GLU A 25 10.02 5.75 6.76
N ASP A 26 10.55 4.57 7.05
CA ASP A 26 11.04 3.63 6.02
C ASP A 26 9.91 3.15 5.11
N HIS A 27 8.70 2.90 5.67
CA HIS A 27 7.55 2.51 4.89
C HIS A 27 7.09 3.63 3.97
N VAL A 28 6.86 4.85 4.50
CA VAL A 28 6.41 5.97 3.66
C VAL A 28 7.43 6.32 2.58
N SER A 29 8.72 6.25 2.88
CA SER A 29 9.80 6.46 1.91
C SER A 29 9.76 5.42 0.79
N THR A 30 9.47 4.16 1.14
CA THR A 30 9.28 3.07 0.18
C THR A 30 8.06 3.32 -0.70
N VAL A 31 6.92 3.70 -0.12
CA VAL A 31 5.68 4.00 -0.88
C VAL A 31 5.90 5.16 -1.84
N ILE A 32 6.56 6.24 -1.41
CA ILE A 32 6.93 7.36 -2.28
C ILE A 32 7.77 6.87 -3.46
N SER A 33 8.86 6.14 -3.19
CA SER A 33 9.77 5.65 -4.23
C SER A 33 9.04 4.75 -5.24
N GLN A 34 8.24 3.82 -4.77
CA GLN A 34 7.48 2.90 -5.62
C GLN A 34 6.40 3.60 -6.44
N ALA A 35 5.67 4.56 -5.86
CA ALA A 35 4.66 5.33 -6.59
C ALA A 35 5.28 6.11 -7.75
N LEU A 36 6.42 6.77 -7.49
CA LEU A 36 7.14 7.52 -8.52
C LEU A 36 7.77 6.60 -9.58
N GLU A 37 8.30 5.44 -9.19
CA GLU A 37 8.81 4.43 -10.13
C GLU A 37 7.70 3.89 -11.03
N LEU A 38 6.53 3.59 -10.47
CA LEU A 38 5.36 3.16 -11.27
C LEU A 38 4.97 4.24 -12.30
N LEU A 39 4.98 5.52 -11.91
CA LEU A 39 4.76 6.63 -12.84
C LEU A 39 5.81 6.67 -13.94
N ASP A 40 7.09 6.52 -13.60
CA ASP A 40 8.19 6.58 -14.54
C ASP A 40 8.21 5.40 -15.52
N ARG A 41 7.65 4.24 -15.15
CA ARG A 41 7.52 3.04 -16.00
C ARG A 41 6.33 3.11 -16.98
N MET A 42 5.32 3.92 -16.70
CA MET A 42 4.09 4.01 -17.51
C MET A 42 4.35 4.32 -18.99
N PRO A 43 5.20 5.32 -19.38
CA PRO A 43 5.41 5.63 -20.78
C PRO A 43 6.03 4.48 -21.58
N SER A 44 7.00 3.75 -21.00
CA SER A 44 7.61 2.59 -21.65
C SER A 44 6.61 1.46 -21.83
N TRP A 45 5.81 1.16 -20.80
CA TRP A 45 4.77 0.15 -20.87
C TRP A 45 3.74 0.46 -21.96
N LEU A 46 3.32 1.74 -22.11
CA LEU A 46 2.39 2.19 -23.14
C LEU A 46 2.95 2.09 -24.59
N GLN A 47 4.28 2.07 -24.74
CA GLN A 47 4.88 1.79 -26.06
C GLN A 47 4.67 0.34 -26.46
N ASP A 48 4.75 -0.58 -25.52
CA ASP A 48 4.56 -2.02 -25.75
C ASP A 48 3.07 -2.42 -25.78
N HIS A 49 2.17 -1.55 -25.27
CA HIS A 49 0.72 -1.78 -25.15
C HIS A 49 -0.07 -0.59 -25.70
N PRO A 50 0.01 -0.32 -27.02
CA PRO A 50 -0.64 0.85 -27.62
C PRO A 50 -2.17 0.83 -27.50
N GLU A 51 -2.78 -0.34 -27.39
CA GLU A 51 -4.22 -0.53 -27.17
C GLU A 51 -4.67 -0.03 -25.78
N ALA A 52 -3.76 0.07 -24.82
CA ALA A 52 -4.06 0.52 -23.46
C ALA A 52 -4.03 2.05 -23.30
N ARG A 53 -3.60 2.80 -24.34
CA ARG A 53 -3.42 4.27 -24.24
C ARG A 53 -4.70 5.00 -23.86
N GLU A 54 -5.83 4.62 -24.40
CA GLU A 54 -7.11 5.27 -24.09
C GLU A 54 -7.43 5.24 -22.58
N SER A 55 -7.01 4.17 -21.91
CA SER A 55 -7.30 3.98 -20.48
C SER A 55 -6.21 4.52 -19.55
N TRP A 56 -4.94 4.56 -20.01
CA TRP A 56 -3.79 4.75 -19.13
C TRP A 56 -2.87 5.93 -19.49
N ASP A 57 -2.96 6.48 -20.73
CA ASP A 57 -2.20 7.67 -21.13
C ASP A 57 -2.84 8.94 -20.55
N LEU A 58 -2.82 9.03 -19.22
CA LEU A 58 -3.44 10.10 -18.45
C LEU A 58 -2.33 11.06 -17.96
N PRO A 59 -2.58 12.38 -17.97
CA PRO A 59 -1.64 13.33 -17.41
C PRO A 59 -1.56 13.14 -15.89
N VAL A 60 -0.38 12.83 -15.38
CA VAL A 60 -0.12 12.68 -13.94
C VAL A 60 0.91 13.72 -13.51
N ASP A 61 0.49 14.63 -12.63
CA ASP A 61 1.40 15.57 -11.97
C ASP A 61 2.23 14.82 -10.93
N ARG A 62 3.55 14.78 -11.13
CA ARG A 62 4.49 14.10 -10.26
C ARG A 62 4.47 14.65 -8.83
N ASN A 63 4.26 15.95 -8.65
CA ASN A 63 4.22 16.59 -7.33
C ASN A 63 2.95 16.21 -6.56
N VAL A 64 1.80 16.12 -7.25
CA VAL A 64 0.54 15.64 -6.68
C VAL A 64 0.70 14.18 -6.23
N LEU A 65 1.32 13.32 -7.06
CA LEU A 65 1.57 11.92 -6.70
C LEU A 65 2.53 11.80 -5.50
N LEU A 66 3.62 12.59 -5.49
CA LEU A 66 4.56 12.65 -4.38
C LEU A 66 3.85 13.00 -3.06
N ALA A 67 3.02 14.04 -3.07
CA ALA A 67 2.28 14.46 -1.89
C ALA A 67 1.24 13.39 -1.46
N ALA A 68 0.53 12.80 -2.42
CA ALA A 68 -0.45 11.74 -2.14
C ALA A 68 0.22 10.52 -1.48
N ALA A 69 1.34 10.05 -2.04
CA ALA A 69 2.10 8.94 -1.49
C ALA A 69 2.67 9.24 -0.10
N ALA A 70 3.16 10.48 0.11
CA ALA A 70 3.70 10.88 1.41
C ALA A 70 2.65 11.00 2.50
N CYS A 71 1.42 11.39 2.15
CA CYS A 71 0.37 11.70 3.12
C CYS A 71 -0.63 10.54 3.34
N HIS A 72 -0.50 9.40 2.63
CA HIS A 72 -1.51 8.35 2.58
C HIS A 72 -1.94 7.81 3.94
N ASP A 73 -1.02 7.72 4.90
CA ASP A 73 -1.22 7.10 6.21
C ASP A 73 -1.17 8.10 7.39
N LEU A 74 -1.18 9.41 7.15
CA LEU A 74 -1.15 10.43 8.21
C LEU A 74 -2.28 10.26 9.25
N GLY A 75 -3.41 9.72 8.82
CA GLY A 75 -4.55 9.47 9.69
C GLY A 75 -4.35 8.37 10.74
N LEU A 76 -3.26 7.59 10.68
CA LEU A 76 -2.89 6.63 11.72
C LEU A 76 -2.71 7.27 13.09
N VAL A 77 -2.46 8.57 13.17
CA VAL A 77 -2.46 9.33 14.42
C VAL A 77 -3.77 9.18 15.20
N ASN A 78 -4.88 8.94 14.52
CA ASN A 78 -6.21 8.72 15.11
C ASN A 78 -6.58 7.22 15.24
N GLY A 79 -5.63 6.30 14.94
CA GLY A 79 -5.85 4.86 14.98
C GLY A 79 -6.15 4.24 13.61
N ARG A 80 -6.16 2.88 13.55
CA ARG A 80 -6.18 2.13 12.28
C ARG A 80 -7.53 2.06 11.57
N ASP A 81 -8.65 2.16 12.27
CA ASP A 81 -9.95 1.79 11.72
C ASP A 81 -10.37 2.68 10.54
N ASN A 82 -10.17 3.99 10.68
CA ASN A 82 -10.54 4.98 9.69
C ASN A 82 -9.35 5.83 9.19
N HIS A 83 -8.09 5.34 9.38
CA HIS A 83 -6.89 6.10 9.06
C HIS A 83 -6.90 6.71 7.66
N HIS A 84 -7.37 5.98 6.64
CA HIS A 84 -7.47 6.45 5.27
C HIS A 84 -8.38 7.68 5.13
N LEU A 85 -9.56 7.68 5.78
CA LEU A 85 -10.47 8.83 5.79
C LEU A 85 -9.91 10.00 6.59
N ASP A 86 -9.23 9.71 7.70
CA ASP A 86 -8.61 10.72 8.53
C ASP A 86 -7.38 11.33 7.84
N SER A 87 -6.63 10.56 7.03
CA SER A 87 -5.59 11.10 6.15
C SER A 87 -6.17 12.14 5.19
N GLY A 88 -7.28 11.83 4.52
CA GLY A 88 -7.96 12.80 3.65
C GLY A 88 -8.37 14.07 4.36
N LYS A 89 -8.87 13.99 5.61
CA LYS A 89 -9.22 15.18 6.42
C LYS A 89 -7.98 16.00 6.77
N ILE A 90 -6.89 15.36 7.18
CA ILE A 90 -5.63 16.02 7.51
C ILE A 90 -5.07 16.75 6.29
N ILE A 91 -5.08 16.13 5.11
CA ILE A 91 -4.60 16.73 3.85
C ILE A 91 -5.41 17.98 3.50
N ARG A 92 -6.74 17.92 3.55
CA ARG A 92 -7.61 19.07 3.25
C ARG A 92 -7.42 20.24 4.23
N ALA A 93 -7.03 19.93 5.47
CA ALA A 93 -6.79 20.93 6.52
C ALA A 93 -5.36 21.47 6.53
N ASP A 94 -4.43 20.89 5.75
CA ASP A 94 -3.03 21.32 5.75
C ASP A 94 -2.85 22.61 4.93
N GLU A 95 -2.68 23.75 5.64
CA GLU A 95 -2.51 25.06 5.00
C GLU A 95 -1.19 25.15 4.22
N ARG A 96 -0.16 24.37 4.58
CA ARG A 96 1.12 24.42 3.88
C ARG A 96 1.07 23.74 2.52
N LEU A 97 0.31 22.65 2.36
CA LEU A 97 0.12 22.03 1.05
C LEU A 97 -0.52 23.01 0.06
N LYS A 98 -1.35 23.93 0.53
CA LYS A 98 -1.99 24.98 -0.30
C LYS A 98 -1.00 26.02 -0.87
N GLU A 99 0.26 26.04 -0.40
CA GLU A 99 1.31 26.87 -0.99
C GLU A 99 1.76 26.34 -2.37
N TRP A 100 1.56 25.05 -2.65
CA TRP A 100 2.00 24.37 -3.87
C TRP A 100 0.87 23.82 -4.72
N PHE A 101 -0.30 23.59 -4.12
CA PHE A 101 -1.42 22.92 -4.75
C PHE A 101 -2.69 23.76 -4.66
N ASP A 102 -3.43 23.80 -5.76
CA ASP A 102 -4.77 24.37 -5.76
C ASP A 102 -5.81 23.45 -5.08
N THR A 103 -7.05 23.92 -4.99
CA THR A 103 -8.12 23.19 -4.30
C THR A 103 -8.42 21.83 -4.96
N GLU A 104 -8.35 21.74 -6.29
CA GLU A 104 -8.63 20.51 -7.03
C GLU A 104 -7.48 19.48 -6.83
N GLN A 105 -6.24 19.95 -6.84
CA GLN A 105 -5.07 19.13 -6.55
C GLN A 105 -5.08 18.63 -5.10
N ILE A 106 -5.41 19.47 -4.11
CA ILE A 106 -5.59 19.06 -2.70
C ILE A 106 -6.66 17.98 -2.58
N GLU A 107 -7.79 18.13 -3.27
CA GLU A 107 -8.85 17.13 -3.26
C GLU A 107 -8.36 15.81 -3.88
N THR A 108 -7.62 15.86 -4.98
CA THR A 108 -7.01 14.69 -5.62
C THR A 108 -6.04 13.97 -4.69
N ILE A 109 -5.17 14.70 -3.98
CA ILE A 109 -4.24 14.14 -2.99
C ILE A 109 -5.01 13.46 -1.85
N ALA A 110 -6.03 14.13 -1.32
CA ALA A 110 -6.86 13.61 -0.25
C ALA A 110 -7.61 12.34 -0.67
N GLN A 111 -8.21 12.34 -1.87
CA GLN A 111 -8.91 11.17 -2.41
C GLN A 111 -7.95 9.98 -2.65
N ALA A 112 -6.74 10.23 -3.12
CA ALA A 112 -5.74 9.17 -3.30
C ALA A 112 -5.36 8.51 -1.96
N ALA A 113 -5.22 9.31 -0.90
CA ALA A 113 -5.01 8.79 0.45
C ALA A 113 -6.22 8.01 0.97
N GLU A 114 -7.45 8.45 0.72
CA GLU A 114 -8.66 7.73 1.12
C GLU A 114 -8.82 6.38 0.39
N ASP A 115 -8.36 6.29 -0.86
CA ASP A 115 -8.55 5.13 -1.74
C ASP A 115 -7.50 4.02 -1.57
N HIS A 116 -6.39 4.27 -0.84
CA HIS A 116 -5.27 3.32 -0.78
C HIS A 116 -5.61 2.02 -0.06
N ARG A 117 -6.60 2.01 0.83
CA ARG A 117 -6.89 0.87 1.72
C ARG A 117 -7.23 -0.40 0.96
N ALA A 118 -6.47 -1.49 1.19
CA ALA A 118 -6.64 -2.78 0.52
C ALA A 118 -8.02 -3.44 0.72
N SER A 119 -8.65 -3.21 1.87
CA SER A 119 -10.00 -3.72 2.18
C SER A 119 -11.13 -2.80 1.68
N GLY A 120 -10.81 -1.74 0.94
CA GLY A 120 -11.80 -0.88 0.29
C GLY A 120 -12.68 -1.68 -0.67
N LYS A 121 -13.99 -1.40 -0.67
CA LYS A 121 -14.95 -2.09 -1.54
C LYS A 121 -14.98 -1.55 -2.97
N SER A 122 -14.58 -0.30 -3.15
CA SER A 122 -14.60 0.42 -4.43
C SER A 122 -13.22 0.49 -5.04
N ALA A 123 -13.15 0.60 -6.36
CA ALA A 123 -11.92 0.97 -7.06
C ALA A 123 -11.50 2.39 -6.66
N PRO A 124 -10.18 2.68 -6.67
CA PRO A 124 -9.70 4.04 -6.50
C PRO A 124 -10.32 4.98 -7.55
N ARG A 125 -10.63 6.21 -7.12
CA ARG A 125 -11.34 7.22 -7.95
C ARG A 125 -10.48 7.81 -9.07
N SER A 126 -9.16 7.69 -8.97
CA SER A 126 -8.22 8.27 -9.92
C SER A 126 -6.98 7.41 -10.09
N ILE A 127 -6.19 7.71 -11.13
CA ILE A 127 -4.89 7.08 -11.33
C ILE A 127 -3.93 7.34 -10.15
N TYR A 128 -4.04 8.48 -9.47
CA TYR A 128 -3.26 8.76 -8.26
C TYR A 128 -3.59 7.78 -7.14
N GLY A 129 -4.87 7.53 -6.89
CA GLY A 129 -5.31 6.53 -5.92
C GLY A 129 -4.86 5.12 -6.30
N MET A 130 -4.88 4.76 -7.60
CA MET A 130 -4.39 3.47 -8.08
C MET A 130 -2.88 3.32 -7.86
N LEU A 131 -2.08 4.35 -8.20
CA LEU A 131 -0.63 4.33 -8.03
C LEU A 131 -0.23 4.26 -6.55
N VAL A 132 -0.85 5.05 -5.67
CA VAL A 132 -0.60 5.02 -4.23
C VAL A 132 -1.01 3.68 -3.63
N ALA A 133 -2.21 3.19 -3.95
CA ALA A 133 -2.70 1.91 -3.47
C ALA A 133 -1.81 0.74 -3.94
N GLU A 134 -1.30 0.77 -5.16
CA GLU A 134 -0.37 -0.24 -5.69
C GLU A 134 1.00 -0.17 -5.01
N ALA A 135 1.53 1.05 -4.82
CA ALA A 135 2.81 1.29 -4.16
C ALA A 135 2.81 0.86 -2.69
N ASP A 136 1.68 1.05 -1.97
CA ASP A 136 1.52 0.58 -0.59
C ASP A 136 1.45 -0.97 -0.48
N ARG A 137 1.14 -1.67 -1.57
CA ARG A 137 1.08 -3.13 -1.61
C ARG A 137 2.43 -3.76 -1.91
N VAL A 138 3.32 -3.80 -0.93
CA VAL A 138 4.56 -4.57 -1.06
C VAL A 138 4.24 -6.07 -1.02
N ILE A 139 4.27 -6.72 -2.19
CA ILE A 139 4.06 -8.16 -2.30
C ILE A 139 5.40 -8.87 -2.16
N ASP A 140 5.68 -9.32 -0.95
CA ASP A 140 6.77 -10.23 -0.61
C ASP A 140 6.23 -11.37 0.26
N GLY A 141 6.24 -12.59 -0.26
CA GLY A 141 5.57 -13.72 0.36
C GLY A 141 6.09 -14.05 1.76
N GLU A 142 7.40 -13.92 2.02
CA GLU A 142 7.97 -14.18 3.34
C GLU A 142 7.56 -13.11 4.35
N THR A 143 7.68 -11.84 3.98
CA THR A 143 7.28 -10.71 4.81
C THR A 143 5.78 -10.76 5.13
N ILE A 144 4.94 -11.07 4.14
CA ILE A 144 3.48 -11.20 4.32
C ILE A 144 3.17 -12.29 5.34
N ILE A 145 3.76 -13.48 5.20
CA ILE A 145 3.54 -14.60 6.12
C ILE A 145 4.03 -14.24 7.52
N ARG A 146 5.24 -13.69 7.64
CA ARG A 146 5.84 -13.26 8.91
C ARG A 146 4.96 -12.25 9.65
N ARG A 147 4.52 -11.18 8.99
CA ARG A 147 3.62 -10.18 9.56
C ARG A 147 2.26 -10.76 9.96
N THR A 148 1.73 -11.70 9.17
CA THR A 148 0.46 -12.38 9.47
C THR A 148 0.56 -13.22 10.76
N ILE A 149 1.68 -13.91 10.97
CA ILE A 149 1.95 -14.68 12.20
C ILE A 149 2.11 -13.73 13.39
N GLN A 150 2.96 -12.71 13.27
CA GLN A 150 3.21 -11.72 14.33
C GLN A 150 1.95 -11.01 14.78
N PHE A 151 1.09 -10.63 13.82
CA PHE A 151 -0.22 -10.08 14.13
C PHE A 151 -1.06 -11.06 14.95
N GLY A 152 -1.08 -12.34 14.54
CA GLY A 152 -1.78 -13.40 15.28
C GLY A 152 -1.29 -13.52 16.72
N GLN A 153 0.00 -13.65 16.93
CA GLN A 153 0.60 -13.77 18.26
C GLN A 153 0.28 -12.58 19.17
N LYS A 154 0.24 -11.37 18.60
CA LYS A 154 -0.07 -10.15 19.36
C LYS A 154 -1.55 -10.04 19.76
N HIS A 155 -2.47 -10.43 18.86
CA HIS A 155 -3.90 -10.15 19.01
C HIS A 155 -4.75 -11.34 19.45
N TYR A 156 -4.19 -12.56 19.43
CA TYR A 156 -4.84 -13.82 19.80
C TYR A 156 -3.90 -14.65 20.69
N PRO A 157 -3.47 -14.10 21.85
CA PRO A 157 -2.47 -14.73 22.72
C PRO A 157 -2.95 -16.06 23.31
N GLU A 158 -4.25 -16.35 23.25
CA GLU A 158 -4.85 -17.59 23.71
C GLU A 158 -4.63 -18.78 22.77
N LEU A 159 -4.21 -18.53 21.51
CA LEU A 159 -3.97 -19.60 20.56
C LEU A 159 -2.61 -20.27 20.83
N ASP A 160 -2.63 -21.61 20.74
CA ASP A 160 -1.39 -22.37 20.68
C ASP A 160 -0.69 -22.23 19.30
N ARG A 161 0.45 -22.88 19.16
CA ARG A 161 1.23 -22.86 17.92
C ARG A 161 0.41 -23.26 16.70
N GLU A 162 -0.34 -24.35 16.80
CA GLU A 162 -1.15 -24.88 15.70
C GLU A 162 -2.31 -23.94 15.35
N GLY A 163 -2.96 -23.38 16.36
CA GLY A 163 -3.99 -22.36 16.18
C GLY A 163 -3.47 -21.13 15.45
N HIS A 164 -2.25 -20.66 15.74
CA HIS A 164 -1.63 -19.56 15.02
C HIS A 164 -1.33 -19.88 13.56
N ILE A 165 -0.85 -21.12 13.27
CA ILE A 165 -0.59 -21.59 11.90
C ILE A 165 -1.89 -21.65 11.09
N GLU A 166 -2.95 -22.26 11.63
CA GLU A 166 -4.26 -22.35 10.96
C GLU A 166 -4.85 -20.95 10.71
N ARG A 167 -4.83 -20.08 11.71
CA ARG A 167 -5.27 -18.69 11.56
C ARG A 167 -4.50 -17.96 10.47
N ALA A 168 -3.17 -18.12 10.43
CA ALA A 168 -2.34 -17.47 9.42
C ALA A 168 -2.70 -17.96 8.01
N ILE A 169 -2.84 -19.27 7.82
CA ILE A 169 -3.23 -19.87 6.53
C ILE A 169 -4.62 -19.38 6.10
N ALA A 170 -5.59 -19.36 7.02
CA ALA A 170 -6.93 -18.87 6.72
C ALA A 170 -6.92 -17.41 6.25
N HIS A 171 -6.19 -16.54 6.95
CA HIS A 171 -6.06 -15.13 6.57
C HIS A 171 -5.34 -14.95 5.23
N LEU A 172 -4.28 -15.73 4.97
CA LEU A 172 -3.57 -15.68 3.69
C LEU A 172 -4.49 -16.07 2.53
N ARG A 173 -5.32 -17.09 2.69
CA ARG A 173 -6.32 -17.50 1.70
C ARG A 173 -7.37 -16.43 1.46
N GLU A 174 -7.90 -15.87 2.54
CA GLU A 174 -8.94 -14.83 2.48
C GLU A 174 -8.47 -13.56 1.78
N LYS A 175 -7.24 -13.13 2.06
CA LYS A 175 -6.72 -11.87 1.53
C LYS A 175 -5.98 -12.04 0.20
N TYR A 176 -5.06 -13.00 0.12
CA TYR A 176 -4.10 -13.13 -0.98
C TYR A 176 -4.40 -14.32 -1.91
N GLY A 177 -5.26 -15.26 -1.54
CA GLY A 177 -5.64 -16.40 -2.37
C GLY A 177 -6.25 -15.97 -3.71
N ARG A 178 -6.40 -16.91 -4.66
CA ARG A 178 -6.92 -16.63 -6.02
C ARG A 178 -8.33 -16.01 -6.04
N GLY A 179 -9.11 -16.13 -4.99
CA GLY A 179 -10.40 -15.46 -4.80
C GLY A 179 -10.37 -14.40 -3.70
N GLY A 180 -9.18 -14.02 -3.24
CA GLY A 180 -9.01 -13.09 -2.11
C GLY A 180 -9.44 -11.67 -2.42
N TYR A 181 -9.59 -10.89 -1.35
CA TYR A 181 -10.08 -9.51 -1.48
C TYR A 181 -9.00 -8.51 -1.91
N LEU A 182 -7.70 -8.86 -1.88
CA LEU A 182 -6.65 -7.98 -2.37
C LEU A 182 -6.83 -7.72 -3.86
N LYS A 183 -6.85 -6.45 -4.23
CA LYS A 183 -6.90 -5.99 -5.64
C LYS A 183 -5.61 -5.26 -5.99
N LEU A 184 -5.09 -5.53 -7.17
CA LEU A 184 -4.00 -4.81 -7.81
C LEU A 184 -4.57 -3.92 -8.90
N TRP A 185 -3.98 -2.74 -9.10
CA TRP A 185 -4.55 -1.72 -9.95
C TRP A 185 -3.69 -1.36 -11.15
N ILE A 186 -2.38 -1.58 -11.07
CA ILE A 186 -1.40 -1.12 -12.06
C ILE A 186 -0.86 -2.30 -12.87
N PRO A 187 -1.21 -2.42 -14.17
CA PRO A 187 -0.84 -3.58 -14.98
C PRO A 187 0.67 -3.72 -15.26
N TRP A 188 1.44 -2.64 -15.14
CA TRP A 188 2.91 -2.66 -15.26
C TRP A 188 3.64 -2.80 -13.94
N SER A 189 2.94 -3.07 -12.86
CA SER A 189 3.52 -3.38 -11.56
C SER A 189 4.02 -4.82 -11.50
N ASP A 190 5.13 -5.06 -10.82
CA ASP A 190 5.64 -6.41 -10.56
C ASP A 190 4.80 -7.18 -9.53
N ASN A 191 3.90 -6.48 -8.83
CA ASN A 191 3.06 -7.08 -7.78
C ASN A 191 2.19 -8.22 -8.31
N ALA A 192 1.71 -8.15 -9.57
CA ALA A 192 0.90 -9.20 -10.15
C ALA A 192 1.65 -10.55 -10.26
N ALA A 193 2.91 -10.52 -10.73
CA ALA A 193 3.76 -11.71 -10.80
C ALA A 193 4.07 -12.26 -9.41
N ARG A 194 4.48 -11.39 -8.48
CA ARG A 194 4.78 -11.78 -7.08
C ARG A 194 3.55 -12.33 -6.35
N LEU A 195 2.38 -11.75 -6.61
CA LEU A 195 1.13 -12.26 -6.05
C LEU A 195 0.78 -13.64 -6.62
N ALA A 196 0.99 -13.88 -7.92
CA ALA A 196 0.76 -15.18 -8.54
C ALA A 196 1.65 -16.27 -7.90
N GLU A 197 2.94 -15.99 -7.69
CA GLU A 197 3.85 -16.90 -6.98
C GLU A 197 3.36 -17.22 -5.56
N LEU A 198 2.92 -16.21 -4.81
CA LEU A 198 2.36 -16.41 -3.47
C LEU A 198 1.05 -17.23 -3.53
N GLN A 199 0.21 -16.98 -4.53
CA GLN A 199 -1.04 -17.71 -4.72
C GLN A 199 -0.83 -19.19 -5.03
N ASP A 200 0.22 -19.54 -5.76
CA ASP A 200 0.58 -20.93 -6.02
C ASP A 200 0.98 -21.65 -4.72
N ILE A 201 1.74 -20.99 -3.85
CA ILE A 201 2.08 -21.50 -2.52
C ILE A 201 0.82 -21.67 -1.65
N ILE A 202 -0.08 -20.66 -1.65
CA ILE A 202 -1.32 -20.67 -0.86
C ILE A 202 -2.28 -21.78 -1.31
N ALA A 203 -2.30 -22.09 -2.60
CA ALA A 203 -3.18 -23.10 -3.18
C ALA A 203 -2.77 -24.55 -2.82
N ASP A 204 -1.50 -24.78 -2.51
CA ASP A 204 -1.00 -26.08 -2.06
C ASP A 204 -0.99 -26.15 -0.53
N ASP A 205 -1.87 -26.99 0.03
CA ASP A 205 -2.05 -27.15 1.47
C ASP A 205 -0.75 -27.55 2.20
N THR A 206 0.07 -28.39 1.56
CA THR A 206 1.34 -28.84 2.12
C THR A 206 2.39 -27.73 2.06
N ALA A 207 2.49 -27.05 0.92
CA ALA A 207 3.47 -25.98 0.72
C ALA A 207 3.21 -24.78 1.66
N ILE A 208 1.94 -24.32 1.77
CA ILE A 208 1.62 -23.20 2.64
C ILE A 208 1.84 -23.52 4.12
N ARG A 209 1.42 -24.72 4.57
CA ARG A 209 1.62 -25.16 5.96
C ARG A 209 3.11 -25.25 6.29
N ASN A 210 3.91 -25.85 5.42
CA ASN A 210 5.36 -25.93 5.60
C ASN A 210 6.00 -24.54 5.67
N LYS A 211 5.64 -23.62 4.72
CA LYS A 211 6.20 -22.27 4.69
C LYS A 211 5.84 -21.48 5.94
N VAL A 212 4.57 -21.50 6.38
CA VAL A 212 4.10 -20.85 7.61
C VAL A 212 4.82 -21.44 8.83
N SER A 213 4.95 -22.78 8.93
CA SER A 213 5.61 -23.43 10.05
C SER A 213 7.10 -23.07 10.15
N VAL A 214 7.82 -23.03 9.01
CA VAL A 214 9.24 -22.64 8.97
C VAL A 214 9.42 -21.20 9.44
N ILE A 215 8.60 -20.28 8.93
CA ILE A 215 8.68 -18.86 9.32
C ILE A 215 8.28 -18.69 10.79
N PHE A 216 7.23 -19.39 11.26
CA PHE A 216 6.84 -19.37 12.67
C PHE A 216 7.98 -19.75 13.61
N ASN A 217 8.75 -20.80 13.26
CA ASN A 217 9.87 -21.28 14.07
C ASN A 217 11.10 -20.34 14.03
N SER A 218 11.12 -19.35 13.12
CA SER A 218 12.19 -18.34 12.99
C SER A 218 11.88 -17.02 13.70
N LEU A 219 10.70 -16.90 14.31
CA LEU A 219 10.26 -15.75 15.09
C LEU A 219 10.61 -15.90 16.57
#